data_dcc8b2426d78cc5bea4b47aff7e2b676
#
_entry.id   dcc8b2426d78cc5bea4b47aff7e2b676
#
_cell.length_a   1.000
_cell.length_b   1.000
_cell.length_c   1.000
_cell.angle_alpha   90.00
_cell.angle_beta   90.00
_cell.angle_gamma   90.00
#
_symmetry.space_group_name_H-M   'P 1'
#
loop_
_entity.id
_entity.type
_entity.pdbx_description
1 polymer ?
#
loop_
_entity_poly.entity_id
_entity_poly.type
_entity_poly.pdbx_seq_one_letter_code
_entity_poly.pdbx_strand_id
1 'polypeptide(L)'
;MTKELHAFEAIRIAKENARLNEAMDEIFKTIRNNAYLGMFYAEISPCKTSVLNDLEMSICIKRLEALSYKVEKTNRGLKIEWGEN
;
A
#
# COMPACT_ATOMS: atom_id res chain seq x y z
N MET A 1 -19.90 -24.61 -2.29
CA MET A 1 -19.93 -24.59 -3.77
C MET A 1 -18.79 -23.74 -4.27
N THR A 2 -17.90 -24.33 -5.05
CA THR A 2 -16.76 -23.59 -5.59
C THR A 2 -17.20 -22.78 -6.81
N LYS A 3 -16.93 -21.51 -6.78
CA LYS A 3 -17.25 -20.63 -7.90
C LYS A 3 -16.16 -20.78 -8.96
N GLU A 4 -16.57 -21.14 -10.15
CA GLU A 4 -15.62 -21.26 -11.24
C GLU A 4 -15.13 -19.88 -11.68
N LEU A 5 -13.84 -19.79 -11.97
CA LEU A 5 -13.21 -18.57 -12.40
C LEU A 5 -12.67 -18.74 -13.81
N HIS A 6 -13.12 -17.88 -14.72
CA HIS A 6 -12.63 -17.90 -16.09
C HIS A 6 -11.20 -17.39 -16.16
N ALA A 7 -10.43 -17.93 -17.13
CA ALA A 7 -9.02 -17.59 -17.27
C ALA A 7 -8.79 -16.08 -17.42
N PHE A 8 -9.62 -15.39 -18.20
CA PHE A 8 -9.45 -13.95 -18.39
C PHE A 8 -9.75 -13.15 -17.11
N GLU A 9 -10.64 -13.64 -16.25
CA GLU A 9 -10.90 -13.02 -14.96
C GLU A 9 -9.71 -13.22 -14.02
N ALA A 10 -9.14 -14.43 -14.03
CA ALA A 10 -7.94 -14.71 -13.24
C ALA A 10 -6.77 -13.83 -13.66
N ILE A 11 -6.58 -13.62 -14.96
CA ILE A 11 -5.55 -12.74 -15.49
C ILE A 11 -5.76 -11.30 -15.02
N ARG A 12 -6.99 -10.81 -15.09
CA ARG A 12 -7.33 -9.46 -14.65
C ARG A 12 -7.04 -9.27 -13.16
N ILE A 13 -7.48 -10.22 -12.34
CA ILE A 13 -7.23 -10.18 -10.89
C ILE A 13 -5.74 -10.20 -10.60
N ALA A 14 -4.97 -11.04 -11.30
CA ALA A 14 -3.54 -11.13 -11.13
C ALA A 14 -2.84 -9.81 -11.49
N LYS A 15 -3.26 -9.15 -12.56
CA LYS A 15 -2.70 -7.87 -12.98
C LYS A 15 -3.00 -6.76 -11.98
N GLU A 16 -4.23 -6.73 -11.45
CA GLU A 16 -4.61 -5.75 -10.43
C GLU A 16 -3.81 -5.96 -9.15
N ASN A 17 -3.64 -7.21 -8.73
CA ASN A 17 -2.86 -7.53 -7.54
C ASN A 17 -1.37 -7.27 -7.72
N ALA A 18 -0.84 -7.46 -8.93
CA ALA A 18 0.56 -7.15 -9.23
C ALA A 18 0.83 -5.65 -9.03
N ARG A 19 -0.07 -4.79 -9.51
CA ARG A 19 0.04 -3.35 -9.33
C ARG A 19 -0.01 -2.96 -7.86
N LEU A 20 -0.93 -3.57 -7.11
CA LEU A 20 -1.06 -3.36 -5.67
C LEU A 20 0.21 -3.81 -4.94
N ASN A 21 0.74 -4.98 -5.29
CA ASN A 21 1.96 -5.51 -4.69
C ASN A 21 3.18 -4.62 -4.97
N GLU A 22 3.29 -4.10 -6.19
CA GLU A 22 4.36 -3.16 -6.53
C GLU A 22 4.27 -1.88 -5.68
N ALA A 23 3.06 -1.36 -5.50
CA ALA A 23 2.85 -0.18 -4.66
C ALA A 23 3.22 -0.47 -3.21
N MET A 24 2.82 -1.63 -2.68
CA MET A 24 3.18 -2.04 -1.32
C MET A 24 4.69 -2.18 -1.15
N ASP A 25 5.38 -2.77 -2.13
CA ASP A 25 6.83 -2.92 -2.10
C ASP A 25 7.53 -1.55 -2.03
N GLU A 26 7.05 -0.58 -2.81
CA GLU A 26 7.59 0.78 -2.78
C GLU A 26 7.34 1.45 -1.43
N ILE A 27 6.16 1.24 -0.85
CA ILE A 27 5.83 1.77 0.47
C ILE A 27 6.78 1.18 1.52
N PHE A 28 6.95 -0.15 1.53
CA PHE A 28 7.84 -0.81 2.49
C PHE A 28 9.29 -0.40 2.29
N LYS A 29 9.72 -0.20 1.05
CA LYS A 29 11.07 0.28 0.76
C LYS A 29 11.28 1.67 1.37
N THR A 30 10.32 2.56 1.23
CA THR A 30 10.38 3.90 1.80
C THR A 30 10.40 3.84 3.33
N ILE A 31 9.55 3.00 3.92
CA ILE A 31 9.53 2.80 5.38
C ILE A 31 10.89 2.32 5.86
N ARG A 32 11.46 1.33 5.20
CA ARG A 32 12.76 0.76 5.57
C ARG A 32 13.85 1.81 5.50
N ASN A 33 13.91 2.58 4.41
CA ASN A 33 14.92 3.62 4.26
C ASN A 33 14.81 4.67 5.35
N ASN A 34 13.60 5.11 5.67
CA ASN A 34 13.38 6.11 6.72
C ASN A 34 13.71 5.55 8.11
N ALA A 35 13.38 4.28 8.35
CA ALA A 35 13.71 3.62 9.60
C ALA A 35 15.23 3.53 9.81
N TYR A 36 15.99 3.24 8.76
CA TYR A 36 17.45 3.23 8.82
C TYR A 36 18.02 4.61 9.14
N LEU A 37 17.32 5.67 8.77
CA LEU A 37 17.72 7.05 9.09
C LEU A 37 17.27 7.47 10.48
N GLY A 38 16.66 6.59 11.26
CA GLY A 38 16.17 6.87 12.60
C GLY A 38 14.83 7.58 12.64
N MET A 39 14.11 7.61 11.54
CA MET A 39 12.79 8.24 11.47
C MET A 39 11.70 7.26 11.86
N PHE A 40 10.60 7.79 12.40
CA PHE A 40 9.45 6.99 12.81
C PHE A 40 8.24 7.24 11.94
N TYR A 41 8.43 7.83 10.77
CA TYR A 41 7.36 8.10 9.82
C TYR A 41 7.93 8.11 8.40
N ALA A 42 7.03 7.96 7.44
CA ALA A 42 7.34 8.10 6.03
C ALA A 42 6.18 8.77 5.33
N GLU A 43 6.47 9.58 4.34
CA GLU A 43 5.46 10.19 3.48
C GLU A 43 5.58 9.57 2.09
N ILE A 44 4.46 9.08 1.57
CA ILE A 44 4.41 8.48 0.24
C ILE A 44 3.84 9.52 -0.72
N SER A 45 4.60 9.84 -1.75
CA SER A 45 4.24 10.84 -2.74
C SER A 45 2.95 10.47 -3.48
N PRO A 46 2.09 11.43 -3.83
CA PRO A 46 0.90 11.16 -4.65
C PRO A 46 1.25 10.53 -6.00
N CYS A 47 2.41 10.85 -6.55
CA CYS A 47 2.85 10.26 -7.82
C CYS A 47 3.00 8.73 -7.73
N LYS A 48 3.40 8.22 -6.57
CA LYS A 48 3.55 6.79 -6.36
C LYS A 48 2.23 6.08 -6.11
N THR A 49 1.24 6.81 -5.59
CA THR A 49 -0.08 6.25 -5.28
C THR A 49 -1.13 6.55 -6.35
N SER A 50 -0.82 7.41 -7.31
CA SER A 50 -1.77 7.83 -8.35
C SER A 50 -2.18 6.69 -9.29
N VAL A 51 -1.39 5.61 -9.34
CA VAL A 51 -1.70 4.43 -10.14
C VAL A 51 -2.75 3.54 -9.47
N LEU A 52 -3.04 3.79 -8.20
CA LEU A 52 -4.01 3.02 -7.44
C LEU A 52 -5.37 3.72 -7.44
N ASN A 53 -6.43 2.95 -7.60
CA ASN A 53 -7.78 3.48 -7.43
C ASN A 53 -8.13 3.53 -5.94
N ASP A 54 -9.30 4.09 -5.60
CA ASP A 54 -9.73 4.26 -4.22
C ASP A 54 -9.83 2.93 -3.46
N LEU A 55 -10.28 1.88 -4.14
CA LEU A 55 -10.40 0.55 -3.54
C LEU A 55 -9.01 -0.02 -3.22
N GLU A 56 -8.09 0.08 -4.17
CA GLU A 56 -6.72 -0.38 -3.98
C GLU A 56 -6.03 0.40 -2.86
N MET A 57 -6.26 1.71 -2.81
CA MET A 57 -5.73 2.55 -1.75
C MET A 57 -6.24 2.10 -0.38
N SER A 58 -7.54 1.80 -0.28
CA SER A 58 -8.15 1.29 0.96
C SER A 58 -7.53 -0.02 1.39
N ILE A 59 -7.25 -0.92 0.44
CA ILE A 59 -6.60 -2.20 0.73
C ILE A 59 -5.19 -1.98 1.27
N CYS A 60 -4.42 -1.08 0.66
CA CYS A 60 -3.08 -0.73 1.14
C CYS A 60 -3.12 -0.23 2.58
N ILE A 61 -4.03 0.71 2.86
CA ILE A 61 -4.18 1.29 4.19
C ILE A 61 -4.52 0.20 5.21
N LYS A 62 -5.47 -0.66 4.90
CA LYS A 62 -5.86 -1.74 5.80
C LYS A 62 -4.72 -2.73 6.06
N ARG A 63 -3.94 -3.07 5.04
CA ARG A 63 -2.79 -3.95 5.20
C ARG A 63 -1.74 -3.33 6.10
N LEU A 64 -1.47 -2.04 5.95
CA LEU A 64 -0.50 -1.34 6.80
C LEU A 64 -1.01 -1.25 8.24
N GLU A 65 -2.28 -0.94 8.43
CA GLU A 65 -2.87 -0.90 9.76
C GLU A 65 -2.83 -2.26 10.46
N ALA A 66 -3.03 -3.34 9.70
CA ALA A 66 -2.92 -4.70 10.23
C ALA A 66 -1.51 -5.02 10.71
N LEU A 67 -0.50 -4.32 10.20
CA LEU A 67 0.91 -4.46 10.62
C LEU A 67 1.29 -3.45 11.71
N SER A 68 0.31 -2.79 12.31
CA SER A 68 0.46 -1.84 13.41
C SER A 68 1.00 -0.47 13.00
N TYR A 69 0.94 -0.13 11.73
CA TYR A 69 1.25 1.23 11.28
C TYR A 69 0.03 2.12 11.43
N LYS A 70 0.28 3.40 11.70
CA LYS A 70 -0.74 4.42 11.63
C LYS A 70 -0.67 5.03 10.24
N VAL A 71 -1.79 5.07 9.53
CA VAL A 71 -1.82 5.57 8.17
C VAL A 71 -2.80 6.72 8.09
N GLU A 72 -2.35 7.84 7.55
CA GLU A 72 -3.17 9.01 7.33
C GLU A 72 -3.11 9.41 5.87
N LYS A 73 -4.26 9.59 5.25
CA LYS A 73 -4.35 10.09 3.89
C LYS A 73 -4.26 11.60 3.91
N THR A 74 -3.27 12.13 3.21
CA THR A 74 -3.04 13.57 3.15
C THR A 74 -3.19 14.09 1.73
N ASN A 75 -3.20 15.40 1.57
CA ASN A 75 -3.22 16.02 0.24
C ASN A 75 -1.94 15.72 -0.55
N ARG A 76 -0.89 15.30 0.14
CA ARG A 76 0.42 14.97 -0.46
C ARG A 76 0.64 13.46 -0.58
N GLY A 77 -0.41 12.64 -0.43
CA GLY A 77 -0.32 11.19 -0.53
C GLY A 77 -0.66 10.50 0.77
N LEU A 78 0.21 9.64 1.26
CA LEU A 78 0.00 8.93 2.52
C LEU A 78 1.10 9.27 3.51
N LYS A 79 0.72 9.44 4.77
CA LYS A 79 1.66 9.55 5.88
C LYS A 79 1.55 8.27 6.71
N ILE A 80 2.66 7.60 6.90
CA ILE A 80 2.71 6.32 7.61
C ILE A 80 3.63 6.49 8.82
N GLU A 81 3.13 6.15 10.00
CA GLU A 81 3.88 6.28 11.25
C GLU A 81 4.01 4.93 11.94
N TRP A 82 5.15 4.72 12.60
CA TRP A 82 5.40 3.49 13.34
C TRP A 82 6.08 3.73 14.71
N GLY A 83 6.07 4.97 15.18
CA GLY A 83 6.65 5.30 16.47
C GLY A 83 5.81 4.75 17.62
N GLU A 84 6.48 4.45 18.72
CA GLU A 84 5.81 4.08 19.96
C GLU A 84 5.29 5.33 20.66
N ASN A 85 4.08 5.22 21.16
CA ASN A 85 3.47 6.27 21.97
C ASN A 85 3.30 5.78 23.39
#